data_2e03925d2e98ebdf00fd5dd9f86c4088
#
_entry.id   2e03925d2e98ebdf00fd5dd9f86c4088
#
_cell.length_a   1.000
_cell.length_b   1.000
_cell.length_c   1.000
_cell.angle_alpha   90.00
_cell.angle_beta   90.00
_cell.angle_gamma   90.00
#
_symmetry.space_group_name_H-M   'P 1'
#
loop_
_entity.id
_entity.type
_entity.pdbx_description
1 polymer ?
#
loop_
_entity_poly.entity_id
_entity_poly.type
_entity_poly.pdbx_seq_one_letter_code
_entity_poly.pdbx_strand_id
1 'polypeptide(L)'
;FLPWGPFYGVWVKRETPDAAKAVLVKAFKSAAENPKFRELMTARGNVMMNVSGQEADDFLKRWQSVTTWTLQEAGVAKKSPEAFGIPKP
;
A
#
# COMPACT_ATOMS: atom_id res chain seq x y z
N PHE A 1 0.15 11.29 -8.53
CA PHE A 1 -0.22 10.05 -7.85
C PHE A 1 -1.36 10.31 -6.85
N LEU A 2 -2.57 10.03 -7.27
CA LEU A 2 -3.76 10.23 -6.44
C LEU A 2 -4.63 8.97 -6.45
N PRO A 3 -5.27 8.64 -5.32
CA PRO A 3 -5.18 9.35 -4.05
C PRO A 3 -3.84 9.07 -3.35
N TRP A 4 -3.29 10.08 -2.69
CA TRP A 4 -2.12 9.95 -1.85
C TRP A 4 -2.48 10.21 -0.39
N GLY A 5 -1.91 9.44 0.52
CA GLY A 5 -2.16 9.59 1.94
C GLY A 5 -1.74 8.34 2.71
N PRO A 6 -2.05 8.27 4.00
CA PRO A 6 -1.82 7.06 4.77
C PRO A 6 -2.67 5.91 4.22
N PHE A 7 -2.15 4.71 4.33
CA PHE A 7 -2.85 3.49 3.94
C PHE A 7 -2.75 2.44 5.04
N TYR A 8 -3.67 1.51 5.03
CA TYR A 8 -3.72 0.39 5.97
C TYR A 8 -3.62 -0.92 5.20
N GLY A 9 -2.96 -1.88 5.79
CA GLY A 9 -2.80 -3.18 5.17
C GLY A 9 -2.51 -4.26 6.20
N VAL A 10 -2.55 -5.50 5.75
CA VAL A 10 -2.19 -6.68 6.55
C VAL A 10 -0.89 -7.25 5.98
N TRP A 11 0.05 -7.51 6.86
CA TRP A 11 1.41 -7.92 6.51
C TRP A 11 1.73 -9.27 7.14
N VAL A 12 2.44 -10.10 6.41
CA VAL A 12 2.95 -11.37 6.92
C VAL A 12 4.44 -11.47 6.64
N LYS A 13 5.14 -12.32 7.38
CA LYS A 13 6.55 -12.59 7.12
C LYS A 13 6.74 -13.17 5.72
N ARG A 14 7.86 -12.85 5.10
CA ARG A 14 8.19 -13.34 3.76
C ARG A 14 8.21 -14.87 3.68
N GLU A 15 8.66 -15.53 4.76
CA GLU A 15 8.77 -16.98 4.85
C GLU A 15 7.43 -17.70 5.12
N THR A 16 6.34 -16.95 5.28
CA THR A 16 5.01 -17.56 5.45
C THR A 16 4.70 -18.48 4.28
N PRO A 17 4.25 -19.72 4.51
CA PRO A 17 3.93 -20.67 3.43
C PRO A 17 2.93 -20.08 2.44
N ASP A 18 3.10 -20.36 1.16
CA ASP A 18 2.25 -19.84 0.08
C ASP A 18 0.78 -20.24 0.27
N ALA A 19 0.52 -21.45 0.76
CA ALA A 19 -0.83 -21.92 1.06
C ALA A 19 -1.51 -21.05 2.13
N ALA A 20 -0.79 -20.66 3.18
CA ALA A 20 -1.30 -19.77 4.21
C ALA A 20 -1.53 -18.36 3.68
N LYS A 21 -0.63 -17.83 2.86
CA LYS A 21 -0.79 -16.53 2.19
C LYS A 21 -2.04 -16.52 1.31
N ALA A 22 -2.27 -17.58 0.53
CA ALA A 22 -3.43 -17.69 -0.35
C ALA A 22 -4.75 -17.64 0.42
N VAL A 23 -4.82 -18.34 1.56
CA VAL A 23 -6.01 -18.32 2.45
C VAL A 23 -6.25 -16.93 2.99
N LEU A 24 -5.20 -16.25 3.47
CA LEU A 24 -5.30 -14.89 4.01
C LEU A 24 -5.73 -13.88 2.93
N VAL A 25 -5.15 -13.94 1.75
CA VAL A 25 -5.53 -13.08 0.62
C VAL A 25 -7.00 -13.25 0.29
N LYS A 26 -7.48 -14.49 0.17
CA LYS A 26 -8.88 -14.78 -0.12
C LYS A 26 -9.81 -14.23 0.97
N ALA A 27 -9.48 -14.45 2.23
CA ALA A 27 -10.28 -13.99 3.37
C ALA A 27 -10.36 -12.45 3.42
N PHE A 28 -9.24 -11.76 3.29
CA PHE A 28 -9.21 -10.29 3.33
C PHE A 28 -9.85 -9.64 2.11
N LYS A 29 -9.67 -10.21 0.92
CA LYS A 29 -10.37 -9.73 -0.29
C LYS A 29 -11.88 -9.85 -0.13
N SER A 30 -12.35 -10.99 0.34
CA SER A 30 -13.79 -11.22 0.58
C SER A 30 -14.34 -10.25 1.63
N ALA A 31 -13.62 -10.04 2.73
CA ALA A 31 -14.01 -9.09 3.76
C ALA A 31 -14.07 -7.65 3.24
N ALA A 32 -13.10 -7.24 2.42
CA ALA A 32 -13.05 -5.92 1.82
C ALA A 32 -14.19 -5.68 0.81
N GLU A 33 -14.73 -6.72 0.21
CA GLU A 33 -15.86 -6.64 -0.72
C GLU A 33 -17.22 -6.64 -0.01
N ASN A 34 -17.26 -6.88 1.30
CA ASN A 34 -18.50 -6.86 2.07
C ASN A 34 -19.17 -5.48 1.95
N PRO A 35 -20.45 -5.41 1.51
CA PRO A 35 -21.14 -4.14 1.28
C PRO A 35 -21.20 -3.24 2.52
N LYS A 36 -21.45 -3.81 3.70
CA LYS A 36 -21.51 -3.04 4.94
C LYS A 36 -20.17 -2.44 5.33
N PHE A 37 -19.09 -3.19 5.11
CA PHE A 37 -17.74 -2.70 5.35
C PHE A 37 -17.37 -1.59 4.37
N ARG A 38 -17.67 -1.74 3.10
CA ARG A 38 -17.44 -0.73 2.08
C ARG A 38 -18.23 0.55 2.35
N GLU A 39 -19.47 0.42 2.74
CA GLU A 39 -20.32 1.55 3.13
C GLU A 39 -19.72 2.33 4.31
N LEU A 40 -19.28 1.60 5.35
CA LEU A 40 -18.63 2.21 6.51
C LEU A 40 -17.35 2.95 6.13
N MET A 41 -16.51 2.33 5.30
CA MET A 41 -15.24 2.96 4.86
C MET A 41 -15.51 4.19 4.00
N THR A 42 -16.46 4.12 3.09
CA THR A 42 -16.86 5.27 2.26
C THR A 42 -17.40 6.41 3.10
N ALA A 43 -18.25 6.10 4.09
CA ALA A 43 -18.79 7.10 5.02
C ALA A 43 -17.70 7.81 5.84
N ARG A 44 -16.57 7.13 6.08
CA ARG A 44 -15.39 7.70 6.75
C ARG A 44 -14.42 8.40 5.81
N GLY A 45 -14.72 8.49 4.53
CA GLY A 45 -13.87 9.12 3.53
C GLY A 45 -12.68 8.28 3.09
N ASN A 46 -12.69 6.97 3.36
CA ASN A 46 -11.62 6.06 2.93
C ASN A 46 -11.86 5.54 1.51
N VAL A 47 -10.78 5.42 0.75
CA VAL A 47 -10.78 4.77 -0.56
C VAL A 47 -10.40 3.31 -0.38
N MET A 48 -11.26 2.40 -0.85
CA MET A 48 -11.00 0.96 -0.81
C MET A 48 -10.13 0.55 -1.99
N MET A 49 -8.92 0.08 -1.72
CA MET A 49 -8.00 -0.39 -2.75
C MET A 49 -8.14 -1.89 -3.03
N ASN A 50 -8.25 -2.68 -1.97
CA ASN A 50 -8.40 -4.15 -2.04
C ASN A 50 -7.35 -4.83 -2.94
N VAL A 51 -6.09 -4.40 -2.83
CA VAL A 51 -4.96 -4.94 -3.60
C VAL A 51 -4.17 -5.96 -2.77
N SER A 52 -3.56 -6.93 -3.44
CA SER A 52 -2.74 -7.96 -2.80
C SER A 52 -1.64 -8.45 -3.75
N GLY A 53 -0.68 -9.20 -3.22
CA GLY A 53 0.41 -9.79 -4.00
C GLY A 53 1.19 -8.74 -4.81
N GLN A 54 1.44 -9.00 -6.07
CA GLN A 54 2.24 -8.13 -6.95
C GLN A 54 1.63 -6.72 -7.07
N GLU A 55 0.32 -6.62 -7.14
CA GLU A 55 -0.37 -5.33 -7.22
C GLU A 55 -0.12 -4.47 -5.98
N ALA A 56 -0.11 -5.09 -4.80
CA ALA A 56 0.23 -4.42 -3.55
C ALA A 56 1.71 -3.99 -3.52
N ASP A 57 2.61 -4.85 -3.99
CA ASP A 57 4.04 -4.54 -4.07
C ASP A 57 4.30 -3.36 -5.03
N ASP A 58 3.63 -3.34 -6.17
CA ASP A 58 3.75 -2.24 -7.15
C ASP A 58 3.21 -0.92 -6.57
N PHE A 59 2.10 -0.99 -5.86
CA PHE A 59 1.56 0.17 -5.14
C PHE A 59 2.58 0.71 -4.14
N LEU A 60 3.18 -0.15 -3.31
CA LEU A 60 4.15 0.25 -2.29
C LEU A 60 5.40 0.88 -2.89
N LYS A 61 5.92 0.32 -3.98
CA LYS A 61 7.09 0.87 -4.69
C LYS A 61 6.79 2.26 -5.24
N ARG A 62 5.63 2.43 -5.85
CA ARG A 62 5.20 3.73 -6.37
C ARG A 62 4.99 4.74 -5.25
N TRP A 63 4.30 4.34 -4.19
CA TRP A 63 4.06 5.19 -3.03
C TRP A 63 5.38 5.63 -2.39
N GLN A 64 6.32 4.73 -2.22
CA GLN A 64 7.65 5.02 -1.70
C GLN A 64 8.39 6.02 -2.59
N SER A 65 8.42 5.80 -3.90
CA SER A 65 9.08 6.67 -4.85
C SER A 65 8.50 8.09 -4.81
N VAL A 66 7.19 8.23 -4.99
CA VAL A 66 6.51 9.53 -4.98
C VAL A 66 6.73 10.25 -3.65
N THR A 67 6.54 9.56 -2.54
CA THR A 67 6.66 10.17 -1.20
C THR A 67 8.07 10.66 -0.91
N THR A 68 9.06 9.80 -1.12
CA THR A 68 10.44 10.13 -0.76
C THR A 68 11.02 11.23 -1.66
N TRP A 69 10.72 11.21 -2.95
CA TRP A 69 11.17 12.25 -3.86
C TRP A 69 10.47 13.59 -3.65
N THR A 70 9.18 13.56 -3.29
CA THR A 70 8.47 14.79 -2.90
C THR A 70 9.10 15.43 -1.66
N LEU A 71 9.46 14.61 -0.66
CA LEU A 71 10.16 15.10 0.53
C LEU A 71 11.55 15.64 0.20
N GLN A 72 12.25 15.01 -0.74
CA GLN A 72 13.55 15.49 -1.22
C GLN A 72 13.40 16.85 -1.91
N GLU A 73 12.45 17.00 -2.80
CA GLU A 73 12.18 18.25 -3.52
C GLU A 73 11.72 19.38 -2.59
N ALA A 74 11.01 19.03 -1.53
CA ALA A 74 10.61 19.97 -0.48
C ALA A 74 11.76 20.38 0.45
N GLY A 75 12.94 19.76 0.33
CA GLY A 75 14.11 20.08 1.14
C GLY A 75 14.06 19.57 2.58
N VAL A 76 13.13 18.66 2.90
CA VAL A 76 12.96 18.12 4.26
C VAL A 76 13.55 16.72 4.44
N ALA A 77 14.01 16.08 3.37
CA ALA A 77 14.65 14.77 3.45
C ALA A 77 16.06 14.90 4.04
N LYS A 78 16.37 14.06 5.03
CA LYS A 78 17.71 14.02 5.65
C LYS A 78 18.75 13.33 4.76
N LYS A 79 18.31 12.44 3.89
CA LYS A 79 19.14 11.70 2.92
C LYS A 79 18.38 11.59 1.61
N SER A 80 19.13 11.62 0.51
CA SER A 80 18.52 11.46 -0.81
C SER A 80 17.95 10.06 -1.01
N PRO A 81 16.77 9.93 -1.63
CA PRO A 81 16.20 8.62 -2.02
C PRO A 81 17.14 7.81 -2.93
N GLU A 82 17.95 8.50 -3.73
CA GLU A 82 18.97 7.90 -4.59
C GLU A 82 19.95 7.03 -3.83
N ALA A 83 20.33 7.45 -2.60
CA ALA A 83 21.24 6.69 -1.73
C ALA A 83 20.68 5.32 -1.34
N PHE A 84 19.37 5.12 -1.48
CA PHE A 84 18.68 3.86 -1.18
C PHE A 84 18.20 3.13 -2.44
N GLY A 85 18.64 3.58 -3.62
CA GLY A 85 18.24 2.96 -4.87
C GLY A 85 16.76 3.17 -5.24
N ILE A 86 16.12 4.20 -4.68
CA ILE A 86 14.72 4.50 -4.96
C ILE A 86 14.65 5.36 -6.24
N PRO A 87 14.08 4.84 -7.32
CA PRO A 87 14.03 5.59 -8.58
C PRO A 87 13.10 6.79 -8.46
N LYS A 88 13.39 7.81 -9.26
CA LYS A 88 12.50 8.98 -9.37
C LYS A 88 11.21 8.56 -10.08
N PRO A 89 10.03 9.01 -9.59
CA PRO A 89 8.77 8.68 -10.22
C PRO A 89 8.60 9.29 -11.61
#